data_bb673e2c023208a9f1394e41e3c4ec8f
#
_entry.id   bb673e2c023208a9f1394e41e3c4ec8f
#
_cell.length_a   1.000
_cell.length_b   1.000
_cell.length_c   1.000
_cell.angle_alpha   90.00
_cell.angle_beta   90.00
_cell.angle_gamma   90.00
#
_symmetry.space_group_name_H-M   'P 1'
#
loop_
_entity.id
_entity.type
_entity.pdbx_description
1 polymer ?
#
loop_
_entity_poly.entity_id
_entity_poly.type
_entity_poly.pdbx_seq_one_letter_code
_entity_poly.pdbx_strand_id
1 'polypeptide(L)'
;MALSYVLDTDVVVAALRSEKGASRQLLLAALNRQFELLLSVPLILEYESVLTRPHHLVACGLSSTELRHVLDDLAAVARPVRLAFRWRPRLSDPDDDMVLETAINGSAGAIVTFNQRDFATGMEGFNCTVLLPGTALQQVRSVNP
;
A
#
# COMPACT_ATOMS: atom_id res chain seq x y z
N MET A 1 14.10 2.19 14.90
CA MET A 1 13.72 2.81 13.63
C MET A 1 12.30 2.43 13.25
N ALA A 2 11.55 3.37 12.75
CA ALA A 2 10.19 3.11 12.32
C ALA A 2 10.19 2.28 11.02
N LEU A 3 9.29 1.32 10.94
CA LEU A 3 9.06 0.59 9.70
C LEU A 3 8.37 1.52 8.69
N SER A 4 8.73 1.41 7.42
CA SER A 4 8.13 2.19 6.35
C SER A 4 7.69 1.26 5.21
N TYR A 5 6.43 1.36 4.82
CA TYR A 5 5.82 0.47 3.84
C TYR A 5 5.05 1.24 2.78
N VAL A 6 5.10 0.72 1.56
CA VAL A 6 4.14 1.07 0.50
C VAL A 6 3.21 -0.14 0.36
N LEU A 7 1.91 0.10 0.39
CA LEU A 7 0.90 -0.96 0.20
C LEU A 7 0.49 -1.00 -1.27
N ASP A 8 0.62 -2.16 -1.89
CA ASP A 8 0.06 -2.39 -3.22
C ASP A 8 -1.46 -2.30 -3.16
N THR A 9 -2.08 -1.91 -4.25
CA THR A 9 -3.54 -1.75 -4.34
C THR A 9 -4.28 -3.03 -3.94
N ASP A 10 -3.76 -4.22 -4.28
CA ASP A 10 -4.38 -5.50 -3.91
C ASP A 10 -4.50 -5.69 -2.39
N VAL A 11 -3.54 -5.17 -1.64
CA VAL A 11 -3.56 -5.22 -0.17
C VAL A 11 -4.66 -4.31 0.39
N VAL A 12 -4.81 -3.11 -0.17
CA VAL A 12 -5.87 -2.18 0.24
C VAL A 12 -7.25 -2.75 -0.11
N VAL A 13 -7.39 -3.34 -1.28
CA VAL A 13 -8.63 -4.04 -1.68
C VAL A 13 -8.97 -5.15 -0.68
N ALA A 14 -8.00 -6.01 -0.36
CA ALA A 14 -8.20 -7.10 0.60
C ALA A 14 -8.57 -6.58 1.99
N ALA A 15 -7.93 -5.48 2.43
CA ALA A 15 -8.21 -4.87 3.72
C ALA A 15 -9.65 -4.41 3.85
N LEU A 16 -10.23 -3.87 2.78
CA LEU A 16 -11.60 -3.36 2.80
C LEU A 16 -12.64 -4.45 2.58
N ARG A 17 -12.25 -5.58 1.98
CA ARG A 17 -13.17 -6.69 1.68
C ARG A 17 -13.23 -7.74 2.78
N SER A 18 -12.23 -7.82 3.66
CA SER A 18 -12.17 -8.84 4.71
C SER A 18 -11.91 -8.18 6.07
N GLU A 19 -12.86 -8.31 6.98
CA GLU A 19 -12.74 -7.71 8.32
C GLU A 19 -11.67 -8.38 9.19
N LYS A 20 -11.36 -9.65 8.94
CA LYS A 20 -10.50 -10.45 9.81
C LYS A 20 -9.11 -10.72 9.24
N GLY A 21 -8.85 -10.31 8.01
CA GLY A 21 -7.59 -10.62 7.35
C GLY A 21 -6.41 -9.77 7.85
N ALA A 22 -5.21 -10.25 7.57
CA ALA A 22 -3.98 -9.52 7.91
C ALA A 22 -3.93 -8.15 7.24
N SER A 23 -4.45 -8.03 6.02
CA SER A 23 -4.50 -6.75 5.31
C SER A 23 -5.30 -5.70 6.07
N ARG A 24 -6.46 -6.07 6.64
CA ARG A 24 -7.28 -5.16 7.46
C ARG A 24 -6.52 -4.73 8.69
N GLN A 25 -5.89 -5.66 9.40
CA GLN A 25 -5.11 -5.33 10.60
C GLN A 25 -3.95 -4.41 10.27
N LEU A 26 -3.31 -4.63 9.11
CA LEU A 26 -2.22 -3.78 8.65
C LEU A 26 -2.72 -2.37 8.31
N LEU A 27 -3.88 -2.26 7.66
CA LEU A 27 -4.49 -0.97 7.36
C LEU A 27 -4.83 -0.19 8.65
N LEU A 28 -5.39 -0.87 9.64
CA LEU A 28 -5.67 -0.27 10.95
C LEU A 28 -4.38 0.18 11.64
N ALA A 29 -3.32 -0.61 11.54
CA ALA A 29 -2.01 -0.23 12.08
C ALA A 29 -1.47 1.04 11.41
N ALA A 30 -1.68 1.20 10.10
CA ALA A 30 -1.31 2.42 9.39
C ALA A 30 -2.07 3.63 9.93
N LEU A 31 -3.39 3.49 10.10
CA LEU A 31 -4.23 4.56 10.64
C LEU A 31 -3.85 4.93 12.08
N ASN A 32 -3.35 3.97 12.84
CA ASN A 32 -2.86 4.19 14.20
C ASN A 32 -1.38 4.58 14.26
N ARG A 33 -0.76 4.86 13.13
CA ARG A 33 0.65 5.29 13.01
C ARG A 33 1.65 4.31 13.63
N GLN A 34 1.33 3.02 13.59
CA GLN A 34 2.22 1.98 14.10
C GLN A 34 3.36 1.65 13.13
N PHE A 35 3.24 2.08 11.91
CA PHE A 35 4.33 2.13 10.93
C PHE A 35 4.12 3.34 10.02
N GLU A 36 5.15 3.69 9.27
CA GLU A 36 5.09 4.80 8.34
C GLU A 36 4.53 4.32 6.99
N LEU A 37 3.31 4.74 6.67
CA LEU A 37 2.71 4.49 5.37
C LEU A 37 3.19 5.53 4.38
N LEU A 38 3.70 5.11 3.22
CA LEU A 38 4.14 6.01 2.17
C LEU A 38 3.10 6.07 1.06
N LEU A 39 2.73 7.27 0.65
CA LEU A 39 1.80 7.49 -0.45
C LEU A 39 2.30 8.59 -1.37
N SER A 40 2.14 8.37 -2.67
CA SER A 40 2.28 9.39 -3.70
C SER A 40 0.90 9.74 -4.24
N VAL A 41 0.79 10.88 -4.92
CA VAL A 41 -0.48 11.29 -5.55
C VAL A 41 -0.95 10.25 -6.58
N PRO A 42 -0.11 9.77 -7.50
CA PRO A 42 -0.55 8.73 -8.43
C PRO A 42 -1.04 7.46 -7.75
N LEU A 43 -0.41 7.06 -6.64
CA LEU A 43 -0.78 5.84 -5.94
C LEU A 43 -2.15 5.98 -5.25
N ILE A 44 -2.41 7.09 -4.57
CA ILE A 44 -3.72 7.26 -3.91
C ILE A 44 -4.85 7.40 -4.93
N LEU A 45 -4.57 8.01 -6.09
CA LEU A 45 -5.54 8.08 -7.17
C LEU A 45 -5.83 6.68 -7.76
N GLU A 46 -4.83 5.82 -7.82
CA GLU A 46 -5.01 4.43 -8.22
C GLU A 46 -5.87 3.67 -7.21
N TYR A 47 -5.64 3.85 -5.91
CA TYR A 47 -6.51 3.26 -4.88
C TYR A 47 -7.96 3.69 -5.10
N GLU A 48 -8.21 4.98 -5.29
CA GLU A 48 -9.56 5.50 -5.51
C GLU A 48 -10.18 4.91 -6.78
N SER A 49 -9.43 4.90 -7.88
CA SER A 49 -9.90 4.39 -9.17
C SER A 49 -10.35 2.93 -9.09
N VAL A 50 -9.55 2.08 -8.42
CA VAL A 50 -9.86 0.65 -8.29
C VAL A 50 -11.01 0.43 -7.32
N LEU A 51 -10.95 1.06 -6.14
CA LEU A 51 -11.87 0.78 -5.04
C LEU A 51 -13.26 1.36 -5.26
N THR A 52 -13.40 2.38 -6.11
CA THR A 52 -14.73 2.93 -6.45
C THR A 52 -15.44 2.17 -7.56
N ARG A 53 -14.82 1.12 -8.11
CA ARG A 53 -15.51 0.23 -9.06
C ARG A 53 -16.71 -0.41 -8.36
N PRO A 54 -17.90 -0.46 -9.02
CA PRO A 54 -19.13 -0.90 -8.36
C PRO A 54 -19.01 -2.24 -7.65
N HIS A 55 -18.35 -3.22 -8.25
CA HIS A 55 -18.22 -4.54 -7.65
C HIS A 55 -17.37 -4.54 -6.37
N HIS A 56 -16.38 -3.63 -6.26
CA HIS A 56 -15.61 -3.47 -5.03
C HIS A 56 -16.41 -2.78 -3.95
N LEU A 57 -17.16 -1.73 -4.29
CA LEU A 57 -18.02 -1.04 -3.33
C LEU A 57 -19.06 -2.01 -2.73
N VAL A 58 -19.69 -2.83 -3.57
CA VAL A 58 -20.64 -3.83 -3.09
C VAL A 58 -19.97 -4.83 -2.16
N ALA A 59 -18.80 -5.35 -2.56
CA ALA A 59 -18.06 -6.35 -1.76
C ALA A 59 -17.57 -5.78 -0.43
N CYS A 60 -17.21 -4.49 -0.36
CA CYS A 60 -16.77 -3.84 0.85
C CYS A 60 -17.92 -3.36 1.73
N GLY A 61 -19.13 -3.24 1.18
CA GLY A 61 -20.28 -2.69 1.89
C GLY A 61 -20.17 -1.18 2.13
N LEU A 62 -19.42 -0.46 1.29
CA LEU A 62 -19.21 0.98 1.42
C LEU A 62 -19.84 1.74 0.26
N SER A 63 -20.29 2.97 0.53
CA SER A 63 -20.60 3.93 -0.52
C SER A 63 -19.30 4.55 -1.03
N SER A 64 -19.36 5.21 -2.20
CA SER A 64 -18.19 5.92 -2.72
C SER A 64 -17.76 7.05 -1.79
N THR A 65 -18.69 7.71 -1.13
CA THR A 65 -18.39 8.76 -0.15
C THR A 65 -17.66 8.20 1.07
N GLU A 66 -18.15 7.08 1.62
CA GLU A 66 -17.50 6.42 2.74
C GLU A 66 -16.09 5.95 2.38
N LEU A 67 -15.91 5.41 1.18
CA LEU A 67 -14.59 5.00 0.70
C LEU A 67 -13.63 6.18 0.62
N ARG A 68 -14.09 7.31 0.07
CA ARG A 68 -13.24 8.50 -0.01
C ARG A 68 -12.82 9.00 1.35
N HIS A 69 -13.68 8.89 2.37
CA HIS A 69 -13.31 9.22 3.75
C HIS A 69 -12.19 8.32 4.27
N VAL A 70 -12.24 7.01 3.97
CA VAL A 70 -11.15 6.09 4.33
C VAL A 70 -9.84 6.51 3.68
N LEU A 71 -9.87 6.83 2.38
CA LEU A 71 -8.68 7.26 1.66
C LEU A 71 -8.15 8.60 2.19
N ASP A 72 -9.02 9.52 2.55
CA ASP A 72 -8.62 10.79 3.17
C ASP A 72 -7.92 10.54 4.51
N ASP A 73 -8.44 9.61 5.32
CA ASP A 73 -7.81 9.25 6.59
C ASP A 73 -6.42 8.64 6.38
N LEU A 74 -6.27 7.77 5.38
CA LEU A 74 -4.96 7.22 5.03
C LEU A 74 -4.00 8.31 4.59
N ALA A 75 -4.45 9.22 3.73
CA ALA A 75 -3.62 10.33 3.28
C ALA A 75 -3.18 11.23 4.44
N ALA A 76 -4.05 11.42 5.44
CA ALA A 76 -3.75 12.25 6.60
C ALA A 76 -2.64 11.68 7.47
N VAL A 77 -2.53 10.35 7.56
CA VAL A 77 -1.49 9.70 8.39
C VAL A 77 -0.24 9.34 7.59
N ALA A 78 -0.33 9.32 6.26
CA ALA A 78 0.78 8.90 5.41
C ALA A 78 1.89 9.94 5.32
N ARG A 79 3.11 9.47 5.09
CA ARG A 79 4.19 10.34 4.65
C ARG A 79 4.05 10.53 3.14
N PRO A 80 3.87 11.77 2.67
CA PRO A 80 3.76 12.01 1.23
C PRO A 80 5.11 11.79 0.54
N VAL A 81 5.07 11.15 -0.61
CA VAL A 81 6.26 10.88 -1.42
C VAL A 81 6.13 11.63 -2.74
N ARG A 82 7.13 12.46 -3.03
CA ARG A 82 7.21 13.16 -4.31
C ARG A 82 7.95 12.28 -5.30
N LEU A 83 7.36 12.07 -6.49
CA LEU A 83 7.96 11.26 -7.54
C LEU A 83 8.95 12.10 -8.35
N ALA A 84 10.21 12.16 -7.87
CA ALA A 84 11.29 12.83 -8.57
C ALA A 84 11.88 11.96 -9.69
N PHE A 85 11.87 10.64 -9.51
CA PHE A 85 12.39 9.68 -10.47
C PHE A 85 11.27 8.78 -10.97
N ARG A 86 11.24 8.54 -12.28
CA ARG A 86 10.30 7.61 -12.91
C ARG A 86 11.07 6.45 -13.51
N TRP A 87 10.64 5.24 -13.17
CA TRP A 87 11.34 4.02 -13.53
C TRP A 87 10.54 3.15 -14.51
N ARG A 88 9.71 3.80 -15.34
CA ARG A 88 8.85 3.10 -16.31
C ARG A 88 9.51 2.93 -17.66
N PRO A 89 9.20 1.84 -18.38
CA PRO A 89 8.51 0.67 -17.90
C PRO A 89 9.50 -0.23 -17.15
N ARG A 90 9.16 -0.71 -15.98
CA ARG A 90 10.03 -1.57 -15.19
C ARG A 90 9.37 -2.90 -14.82
N LEU A 91 8.04 -2.87 -14.62
CA LEU A 91 7.25 -4.05 -14.34
C LEU A 91 6.32 -4.37 -15.50
N SER A 92 5.84 -5.62 -15.56
CA SER A 92 4.94 -6.06 -16.63
C SER A 92 3.60 -5.35 -16.61
N ASP A 93 3.13 -4.93 -15.43
CA ASP A 93 1.91 -4.16 -15.24
C ASP A 93 2.27 -2.70 -14.94
N PRO A 94 1.86 -1.74 -15.80
CA PRO A 94 2.14 -0.32 -15.57
C PRO A 94 1.55 0.23 -14.26
N ASP A 95 0.45 -0.33 -13.77
CA ASP A 95 -0.14 0.11 -12.50
C ASP A 95 0.75 -0.24 -11.33
N ASP A 96 1.49 -1.35 -11.40
CA ASP A 96 2.46 -1.73 -10.39
C ASP A 96 3.66 -0.79 -10.34
N ASP A 97 3.98 -0.12 -11.44
CA ASP A 97 5.08 0.86 -11.48
C ASP A 97 4.83 2.04 -10.54
N MET A 98 3.58 2.42 -10.29
CA MET A 98 3.26 3.48 -9.33
C MET A 98 3.66 3.09 -7.91
N VAL A 99 3.47 1.83 -7.55
CA VAL A 99 3.88 1.28 -6.25
C VAL A 99 5.40 1.29 -6.16
N LEU A 100 6.07 0.77 -7.20
CA LEU A 100 7.52 0.73 -7.28
C LEU A 100 8.16 2.12 -7.18
N GLU A 101 7.64 3.07 -7.97
CA GLU A 101 8.14 4.45 -7.96
C GLU A 101 7.99 5.12 -6.60
N THR A 102 6.86 4.88 -5.94
CA THR A 102 6.62 5.42 -4.59
C THR A 102 7.63 4.84 -3.60
N ALA A 103 7.90 3.54 -3.68
CA ALA A 103 8.85 2.88 -2.79
C ALA A 103 10.27 3.40 -3.01
N ILE A 104 10.70 3.54 -4.25
CA ILE A 104 12.05 4.01 -4.59
C ILE A 104 12.22 5.48 -4.16
N ASN A 105 11.30 6.35 -4.56
CA ASN A 105 11.40 7.77 -4.25
C ASN A 105 11.24 8.07 -2.76
N GLY A 106 10.50 7.24 -2.04
CA GLY A 106 10.29 7.37 -0.60
C GLY A 106 11.29 6.62 0.26
N SER A 107 12.22 5.88 -0.35
CA SER A 107 13.16 5.01 0.38
C SER A 107 12.43 4.08 1.34
N ALA A 108 11.37 3.44 0.87
CA ALA A 108 10.57 2.53 1.68
C ALA A 108 11.40 1.33 2.12
N GLY A 109 11.15 0.85 3.33
CA GLY A 109 11.75 -0.40 3.81
C GLY A 109 11.19 -1.62 3.11
N ALA A 110 9.91 -1.58 2.73
CA ALA A 110 9.28 -2.69 2.04
C ALA A 110 8.09 -2.24 1.20
N ILE A 111 7.78 -3.05 0.18
CA ILE A 111 6.51 -3.06 -0.53
C ILE A 111 5.71 -4.24 0.03
N VAL A 112 4.46 -4.00 0.41
CA VAL A 112 3.55 -5.04 0.88
C VAL A 112 2.58 -5.38 -0.25
N THR A 113 2.57 -6.64 -0.69
CA THR A 113 1.80 -7.08 -1.85
C THR A 113 1.53 -8.57 -1.78
N PHE A 114 0.45 -9.01 -2.43
CA PHE A 114 0.21 -10.44 -2.68
C PHE A 114 0.99 -10.94 -3.91
N ASN A 115 1.54 -10.01 -4.69
CA ASN A 115 2.22 -10.30 -5.97
C ASN A 115 3.74 -10.13 -5.83
N GLN A 116 4.32 -10.91 -4.90
CA GLN A 116 5.73 -10.77 -4.53
C GLN A 116 6.69 -10.95 -5.71
N ARG A 117 6.40 -11.91 -6.59
CA ARG A 117 7.31 -12.25 -7.70
C ARG A 117 7.55 -11.06 -8.62
N ASP A 118 6.49 -10.36 -9.01
CA ASP A 118 6.60 -9.25 -9.94
C ASP A 118 7.40 -8.09 -9.35
N PHE A 119 7.13 -7.76 -8.09
CA PHE A 119 7.83 -6.67 -7.43
C PHE A 119 9.28 -7.00 -7.09
N ALA A 120 9.58 -8.24 -6.72
CA ALA A 120 10.94 -8.64 -6.40
C ALA A 120 11.90 -8.37 -7.56
N THR A 121 11.48 -8.65 -8.79
CA THR A 121 12.27 -8.37 -9.98
C THR A 121 12.50 -6.86 -10.15
N GLY A 122 11.46 -6.05 -9.98
CA GLY A 122 11.55 -4.59 -10.11
C GLY A 122 12.39 -3.93 -9.04
N MET A 123 12.48 -4.53 -7.86
CA MET A 123 13.23 -3.97 -6.73
C MET A 123 14.68 -4.47 -6.66
N GLU A 124 15.10 -5.29 -7.60
CA GLU A 124 16.46 -5.78 -7.66
C GLU A 124 17.46 -4.61 -7.71
N GLY A 125 18.43 -4.63 -6.82
CA GLY A 125 19.40 -3.55 -6.69
C GLY A 125 19.00 -2.40 -5.77
N PHE A 126 17.78 -2.40 -5.25
CA PHE A 126 17.31 -1.42 -4.27
C PHE A 126 17.22 -2.05 -2.86
N ASN A 127 17.44 -1.24 -1.84
CA ASN A 127 17.40 -1.69 -0.46
C ASN A 127 15.95 -1.66 0.07
N CYS A 128 15.08 -2.46 -0.56
CA CYS A 128 13.67 -2.52 -0.24
C CYS A 128 13.21 -3.97 -0.38
N THR A 129 12.60 -4.51 0.66
CA THR A 129 12.08 -5.88 0.63
C THR A 129 10.65 -5.92 0.09
N VAL A 130 10.21 -7.10 -0.31
CA VAL A 130 8.85 -7.34 -0.78
C VAL A 130 8.21 -8.35 0.16
N LEU A 131 7.12 -7.96 0.82
CA LEU A 131 6.50 -8.73 1.90
C LEU A 131 5.05 -9.03 1.62
N LEU A 132 4.58 -10.19 2.08
CA LEU A 132 3.14 -10.48 2.19
C LEU A 132 2.56 -9.69 3.38
N PRO A 133 1.25 -9.37 3.37
CA PRO A 133 0.62 -8.63 4.47
C PRO A 133 0.80 -9.30 5.84
N GLY A 134 0.71 -10.62 5.90
CA GLY A 134 0.91 -11.34 7.17
C GLY A 134 2.30 -11.14 7.76
N THR A 135 3.33 -11.18 6.92
CA THR A 135 4.72 -10.95 7.34
C THR A 135 4.92 -9.51 7.77
N ALA A 136 4.39 -8.56 7.01
CA ALA A 136 4.46 -7.14 7.37
C ALA A 136 3.79 -6.88 8.72
N LEU A 137 2.61 -7.48 8.96
CA LEU A 137 1.89 -7.35 10.22
C LEU A 137 2.71 -7.89 11.39
N GLN A 138 3.38 -9.03 11.22
CA GLN A 138 4.24 -9.58 12.25
C GLN A 138 5.37 -8.61 12.61
N GLN A 139 5.99 -7.99 11.62
CA GLN A 139 7.03 -6.98 11.86
C GLN A 139 6.49 -5.78 12.64
N VAL A 140 5.32 -5.27 12.26
CA VAL A 140 4.69 -4.14 12.95
C VAL A 140 4.44 -4.50 14.43
N ARG A 141 3.90 -5.69 14.68
CA ARG A 141 3.62 -6.14 16.05
C ARG A 141 4.89 -6.35 16.89
N SER A 142 5.99 -6.71 16.26
CA SER A 142 7.26 -6.91 16.98
C SER A 142 7.86 -5.60 17.47
N VAL A 143 7.60 -4.48 16.78
CA VAL A 143 8.10 -3.15 17.18
C VAL A 143 7.06 -2.32 17.95
N ASN A 144 5.82 -2.80 18.03
CA ASN A 144 4.72 -2.16 18.78
C ASN A 144 4.08 -3.17 19.73
N PRO A 145 4.82 -3.72 20.69
CA PRO A 145 4.31 -4.76 21.57
C PRO A 145 3.20 -4.31 22.50
#